data_9fc3689b1b2331c1a2ce8da2dbd6a62b
#
_entry.id   9fc3689b1b2331c1a2ce8da2dbd6a62b
#
_cell.length_a   1.000
_cell.length_b   1.000
_cell.length_c   1.000
_cell.angle_alpha   90.00
_cell.angle_beta   90.00
_cell.angle_gamma   90.00
#
_symmetry.space_group_name_H-M   'P 1'
#
loop_
_entity.id
_entity.type
_entity.pdbx_description
1 polymer ?
#
loop_
_entity_poly.entity_id
_entity_poly.type
_entity_poly.pdbx_seq_one_letter_code
_entity_poly.pdbx_strand_id
1 'polypeptide(L)'
;MEQPHDPAPSLFEAHPRSFESNRYVYPVVSRRSGGISIGVNLNLDKVCNFDCVYCQVDRTELATREFVETDRLVSELDDTIGRIVSGRIYQTAAFQRTPAAFRRLNDIAFSGDGEPTTYRNFDEIVSISAEVRRRHGLDDVKLVLITNASMFHRQRVRRALEILDAENGEIWAKLDAGTESYYKRIIRTVIPFRRILDNLADAARARPIVIQSLFMRVEGVAPPLEEQDAY
;
A
#
# COMPACT_ATOMS: atom_id res chain seq x y z
N MET A 1 40.66 0.44 -18.12
CA MET A 1 40.20 -0.13 -16.82
C MET A 1 38.77 0.38 -16.62
N GLU A 2 37.80 -0.40 -17.06
CA GLU A 2 36.40 -0.14 -16.79
C GLU A 2 36.14 -0.39 -15.29
N GLN A 3 35.61 0.62 -14.61
CA GLN A 3 35.14 0.44 -13.25
C GLN A 3 33.94 -0.52 -13.28
N PRO A 4 33.88 -1.52 -12.42
CA PRO A 4 32.69 -2.37 -12.34
C PRO A 4 31.49 -1.49 -11.97
N HIS A 5 30.49 -1.45 -12.84
CA HIS A 5 29.16 -0.94 -12.55
C HIS A 5 28.65 -1.72 -11.34
N ASP A 6 28.66 -1.08 -10.18
CA ASP A 6 27.99 -1.62 -9.00
C ASP A 6 26.48 -1.59 -9.31
N PRO A 7 25.81 -2.75 -9.47
CA PRO A 7 24.39 -2.75 -9.77
C PRO A 7 23.68 -2.06 -8.62
N ALA A 8 23.06 -0.92 -8.91
CA ALA A 8 22.19 -0.22 -7.95
C ALA A 8 21.30 -1.24 -7.28
N PRO A 9 21.14 -1.18 -5.96
CA PRO A 9 20.47 -2.25 -5.23
C PRO A 9 19.02 -2.40 -5.73
N SER A 10 18.69 -3.56 -6.27
CA SER A 10 17.37 -3.97 -6.73
C SER A 10 16.24 -3.74 -5.69
N LEU A 11 16.62 -3.53 -4.43
CA LEU A 11 15.75 -3.17 -3.31
C LEU A 11 14.92 -1.88 -3.50
N PHE A 12 15.38 -0.94 -4.36
CA PHE A 12 14.66 0.31 -4.64
C PHE A 12 14.01 0.33 -6.02
N GLU A 13 14.34 -0.62 -6.88
CA GLU A 13 13.87 -0.68 -8.27
C GLU A 13 12.80 -1.74 -8.47
N ALA A 14 12.86 -2.83 -7.70
CA ALA A 14 11.86 -3.89 -7.75
C ALA A 14 11.34 -4.16 -6.34
N HIS A 15 10.03 -4.06 -6.16
CA HIS A 15 9.33 -4.42 -4.93
C HIS A 15 8.50 -5.68 -5.17
N PRO A 16 9.12 -6.87 -5.15
CA PRO A 16 8.36 -8.11 -5.26
C PRO A 16 7.38 -8.17 -4.08
N ARG A 17 6.11 -8.40 -4.38
CA ARG A 17 5.06 -8.55 -3.36
C ARG A 17 5.03 -9.98 -2.83
N SER A 18 6.21 -10.54 -2.66
CA SER A 18 6.45 -11.89 -2.13
C SER A 18 7.71 -11.88 -1.28
N PHE A 19 7.73 -12.69 -0.24
CA PHE A 19 8.89 -12.88 0.61
C PHE A 19 8.97 -14.34 1.01
N GLU A 20 9.99 -15.06 0.51
CA GLU A 20 10.17 -16.51 0.72
C GLU A 20 8.88 -17.30 0.39
N SER A 21 8.28 -17.96 1.40
CA SER A 21 7.02 -18.74 1.26
C SER A 21 5.77 -17.95 1.65
N ASN A 22 5.91 -16.68 2.00
CA ASN A 22 4.78 -15.83 2.38
C ASN A 22 3.85 -15.56 1.20
N ARG A 23 2.55 -15.59 1.45
CA ARG A 23 1.50 -15.25 0.48
C ARG A 23 1.00 -13.82 0.62
N TYR A 24 0.83 -13.38 1.86
CA TYR A 24 0.12 -12.13 2.18
C TYR A 24 1.07 -11.02 2.62
N VAL A 25 2.21 -11.39 3.23
CA VAL A 25 3.08 -10.45 3.93
C VAL A 25 4.44 -10.37 3.26
N TYR A 26 4.87 -9.17 2.91
CA TYR A 26 6.14 -8.93 2.24
C TYR A 26 6.84 -7.69 2.78
N PRO A 27 8.07 -7.80 3.27
CA PRO A 27 8.87 -6.65 3.69
C PRO A 27 9.51 -5.97 2.49
N VAL A 28 9.61 -4.64 2.54
CA VAL A 28 10.33 -3.83 1.54
C VAL A 28 11.16 -2.75 2.21
N VAL A 29 12.29 -2.37 1.60
CA VAL A 29 13.01 -1.16 2.01
C VAL A 29 12.31 0.04 1.39
N SER A 30 11.62 0.82 2.21
CA SER A 30 10.80 1.94 1.78
C SER A 30 11.56 3.26 1.92
N ARG A 31 11.87 3.90 0.80
CA ARG A 31 12.42 5.28 0.81
C ARG A 31 11.42 6.28 1.37
N ARG A 32 10.14 6.03 1.16
CA ARG A 32 9.05 6.90 1.59
C ARG A 32 8.89 6.90 3.11
N SER A 33 8.90 5.73 3.72
CA SER A 33 8.84 5.61 5.18
C SER A 33 10.21 5.78 5.86
N GLY A 34 11.29 5.69 5.12
CA GLY A 34 12.65 5.81 5.65
C GLY A 34 13.11 4.60 6.47
N GLY A 35 12.62 3.40 6.13
CA GLY A 35 12.92 2.16 6.84
C GLY A 35 12.32 0.95 6.15
N ILE A 36 12.14 -0.12 6.91
CA ILE A 36 11.39 -1.29 6.44
C ILE A 36 9.89 -0.99 6.56
N SER A 37 9.15 -1.25 5.50
CA SER A 37 7.69 -1.31 5.47
C SER A 37 7.27 -2.74 5.24
N ILE A 38 6.31 -3.24 6.00
CA ILE A 38 5.70 -4.55 5.78
C ILE A 38 4.42 -4.35 4.98
N GLY A 39 4.38 -4.82 3.74
CA GLY A 39 3.15 -4.82 2.95
C GLY A 39 2.25 -6.00 3.32
N VAL A 40 0.96 -5.75 3.43
CA VAL A 40 -0.11 -6.74 3.60
C VAL A 40 -0.98 -6.74 2.36
N ASN A 41 -0.84 -7.76 1.52
CA ASN A 41 -1.56 -7.92 0.26
C ASN A 41 -2.83 -8.77 0.47
N LEU A 42 -3.99 -8.14 0.36
CA LEU A 42 -5.30 -8.78 0.50
C LEU A 42 -5.93 -9.17 -0.85
N ASN A 43 -5.29 -8.80 -1.97
CA ASN A 43 -5.82 -8.95 -3.31
C ASN A 43 -4.90 -9.85 -4.16
N LEU A 44 -4.64 -11.07 -3.71
CA LEU A 44 -3.82 -12.04 -4.46
C LEU A 44 -4.43 -12.41 -5.81
N ASP A 45 -5.75 -12.26 -5.93
CA ASP A 45 -6.50 -12.37 -7.17
C ASP A 45 -6.29 -11.18 -8.13
N LYS A 46 -5.46 -10.22 -7.73
CA LYS A 46 -5.13 -9.00 -8.49
C LYS A 46 -6.36 -8.17 -8.88
N VAL A 47 -7.51 -8.40 -8.24
CA VAL A 47 -8.75 -7.65 -8.52
C VAL A 47 -8.66 -6.26 -7.90
N CYS A 48 -8.82 -5.25 -8.74
CA CYS A 48 -8.94 -3.86 -8.34
C CYS A 48 -10.16 -3.23 -9.02
N ASN A 49 -10.78 -2.28 -8.37
CA ASN A 49 -11.89 -1.52 -8.95
C ASN A 49 -11.45 -0.28 -9.74
N PHE A 50 -10.12 -0.09 -9.88
CA PHE A 50 -9.47 0.84 -10.78
C PHE A 50 -8.61 0.08 -11.79
N ASP A 51 -8.46 0.65 -13.00
CA ASP A 51 -7.56 0.16 -14.06
C ASP A 51 -6.62 1.29 -14.49
N CYS A 52 -5.83 1.80 -13.55
CA CYS A 52 -4.95 2.94 -13.78
C CYS A 52 -3.92 2.67 -14.89
N VAL A 53 -3.72 3.61 -15.82
CA VAL A 53 -2.77 3.47 -16.94
C VAL A 53 -1.32 3.26 -16.51
N TYR A 54 -0.97 3.63 -15.29
CA TYR A 54 0.36 3.48 -14.70
C TYR A 54 0.49 2.27 -13.77
N CYS A 55 -0.54 1.42 -13.69
CA CYS A 55 -0.54 0.27 -12.80
C CYS A 55 0.52 -0.75 -13.23
N GLN A 56 1.39 -1.12 -12.29
CA GLN A 56 2.45 -2.11 -12.52
C GLN A 56 2.03 -3.53 -12.14
N VAL A 57 0.79 -3.74 -11.72
CA VAL A 57 0.26 -5.07 -11.44
C VAL A 57 -0.12 -5.73 -12.76
N ASP A 58 0.53 -6.84 -13.05
CA ASP A 58 0.15 -7.65 -14.22
C ASP A 58 -1.18 -8.36 -13.95
N ARG A 59 -2.20 -8.00 -14.74
CA ARG A 59 -3.56 -8.54 -14.69
C ARG A 59 -3.92 -9.34 -15.95
N THR A 60 -2.93 -9.72 -16.75
CA THR A 60 -3.17 -10.51 -17.98
C THR A 60 -3.55 -11.95 -17.65
N GLU A 61 -3.12 -12.47 -16.52
CA GLU A 61 -3.52 -13.78 -16.04
C GLU A 61 -4.77 -13.68 -15.16
N LEU A 62 -5.75 -14.54 -15.44
CA LEU A 62 -6.94 -14.69 -14.59
C LEU A 62 -6.53 -15.30 -13.26
N ALA A 63 -6.57 -14.50 -12.21
CA ALA A 63 -6.35 -14.99 -10.86
C ALA A 63 -7.63 -15.61 -10.30
N THR A 64 -7.48 -16.73 -9.61
CA THR A 64 -8.60 -17.35 -8.89
C THR A 64 -8.92 -16.50 -7.67
N ARG A 65 -10.21 -16.20 -7.45
CA ARG A 65 -10.64 -15.55 -6.21
C ARG A 65 -10.29 -16.41 -5.02
N GLU A 66 -9.44 -15.91 -4.17
CA GLU A 66 -9.05 -16.56 -2.95
C GLU A 66 -9.40 -15.68 -1.74
N PHE A 67 -9.89 -16.34 -0.68
CA PHE A 67 -10.05 -15.67 0.60
C PHE A 67 -8.73 -15.70 1.35
N VAL A 68 -8.45 -14.62 2.08
CA VAL A 68 -7.27 -14.57 2.96
C VAL A 68 -7.43 -15.59 4.08
N GLU A 69 -6.49 -16.48 4.21
CA GLU A 69 -6.35 -17.40 5.33
C GLU A 69 -5.81 -16.60 6.52
N THR A 70 -6.71 -16.16 7.41
CA THR A 70 -6.37 -15.23 8.51
C THR A 70 -5.26 -15.76 9.40
N ASP A 71 -5.29 -17.04 9.78
CA ASP A 71 -4.26 -17.65 10.63
C ASP A 71 -2.89 -17.64 9.96
N ARG A 72 -2.85 -17.86 8.66
CA ARG A 72 -1.63 -17.77 7.87
C ARG A 72 -1.11 -16.34 7.79
N LEU A 73 -1.98 -15.37 7.52
CA LEU A 73 -1.61 -13.95 7.52
C LEU A 73 -1.01 -13.54 8.86
N VAL A 74 -1.65 -13.93 9.97
CA VAL A 74 -1.16 -13.68 11.34
C VAL A 74 0.22 -14.28 11.53
N SER A 75 0.41 -15.54 11.16
CA SER A 75 1.71 -16.25 11.29
C SER A 75 2.79 -15.57 10.44
N GLU A 76 2.48 -15.20 9.19
CA GLU A 76 3.42 -14.54 8.30
C GLU A 76 3.80 -13.13 8.81
N LEU A 77 2.85 -12.39 9.37
CA LEU A 77 3.08 -11.06 9.91
C LEU A 77 3.93 -11.14 11.19
N ASP A 78 3.60 -12.05 12.10
CA ASP A 78 4.31 -12.29 13.35
C ASP A 78 5.78 -12.71 13.09
N ASP A 79 6.02 -13.68 12.20
CA ASP A 79 7.38 -14.11 11.84
C ASP A 79 8.16 -12.96 11.15
N THR A 80 7.54 -12.25 10.22
CA THR A 80 8.21 -11.15 9.51
C THR A 80 8.62 -10.03 10.47
N ILE A 81 7.75 -9.62 11.38
CA ILE A 81 8.07 -8.65 12.44
C ILE A 81 9.22 -9.18 13.30
N GLY A 82 9.11 -10.42 13.78
CA GLY A 82 10.15 -11.06 14.61
C GLY A 82 11.52 -11.10 13.93
N ARG A 83 11.57 -11.35 12.61
CA ARG A 83 12.82 -11.32 11.82
C ARG A 83 13.40 -9.92 11.69
N ILE A 84 12.56 -8.89 11.54
CA ILE A 84 13.02 -7.50 11.43
C ILE A 84 13.57 -7.04 12.78
N VAL A 85 12.81 -7.21 13.86
CA VAL A 85 13.17 -6.78 15.22
C VAL A 85 14.44 -7.47 15.71
N SER A 86 14.60 -8.77 15.46
CA SER A 86 15.81 -9.52 15.80
C SER A 86 17.01 -9.25 14.89
N GLY A 87 16.82 -8.53 13.79
CA GLY A 87 17.86 -8.29 12.78
C GLY A 87 18.14 -9.47 11.85
N ARG A 88 17.48 -10.63 12.03
CA ARG A 88 17.67 -11.82 11.18
C ARG A 88 17.35 -11.56 9.72
N ILE A 89 16.43 -10.67 9.41
CA ILE A 89 16.07 -10.31 8.04
C ILE A 89 17.30 -9.79 7.26
N TYR A 90 18.20 -9.06 7.91
CA TYR A 90 19.39 -8.47 7.27
C TYR A 90 20.51 -9.50 6.99
N GLN A 91 20.29 -10.76 7.37
CA GLN A 91 21.16 -11.87 7.00
C GLN A 91 20.71 -12.55 5.69
N THR A 92 19.51 -12.23 5.21
CA THR A 92 18.98 -12.75 3.94
C THR A 92 19.59 -12.02 2.75
N ALA A 93 19.71 -12.71 1.60
CA ALA A 93 20.26 -12.13 0.38
C ALA A 93 19.50 -10.86 -0.06
N ALA A 94 18.18 -10.81 0.16
CA ALA A 94 17.33 -9.67 -0.20
C ALA A 94 17.60 -8.42 0.64
N PHE A 95 18.00 -8.55 1.92
CA PHE A 95 18.10 -7.42 2.85
C PHE A 95 19.51 -7.16 3.41
N GLN A 96 20.50 -8.00 3.10
CA GLN A 96 21.87 -7.85 3.63
C GLN A 96 22.53 -6.52 3.28
N ARG A 97 22.15 -5.92 2.14
CA ARG A 97 22.66 -4.62 1.67
C ARG A 97 21.84 -3.42 2.17
N THR A 98 20.84 -3.63 3.03
CA THR A 98 20.04 -2.53 3.57
C THR A 98 20.94 -1.57 4.37
N PRO A 99 20.97 -0.27 4.02
CA PRO A 99 21.76 0.71 4.76
C PRO A 99 21.33 0.76 6.23
N ALA A 100 22.27 0.96 7.15
CA ALA A 100 22.00 0.97 8.59
C ALA A 100 20.88 1.94 9.00
N ALA A 101 20.80 3.11 8.37
CA ALA A 101 19.74 4.10 8.61
C ALA A 101 18.31 3.60 8.28
N PHE A 102 18.19 2.57 7.43
CA PHE A 102 16.90 1.96 7.04
C PHE A 102 16.58 0.67 7.80
N ARG A 103 17.47 0.23 8.71
CA ARG A 103 17.30 -1.03 9.46
C ARG A 103 16.38 -0.87 10.66
N ARG A 104 15.17 -0.39 10.43
CA ARG A 104 14.10 -0.30 11.44
C ARG A 104 12.75 -0.54 10.78
N LEU A 105 11.81 -1.12 11.50
CA LEU A 105 10.43 -1.23 11.05
C LEU A 105 9.73 0.11 11.28
N ASN A 106 9.17 0.71 10.24
CA ASN A 106 8.50 2.00 10.31
C ASN A 106 6.98 1.88 10.18
N ASP A 107 6.52 0.94 9.36
CA ASP A 107 5.08 0.76 9.15
C ASP A 107 4.71 -0.67 8.72
N ILE A 108 3.42 -0.97 8.92
CA ILE A 108 2.71 -2.10 8.32
C ILE A 108 1.68 -1.48 7.38
N ALA A 109 1.83 -1.71 6.07
CA ALA A 109 1.05 -1.06 5.04
C ALA A 109 0.03 -2.03 4.41
N PHE A 110 -1.25 -1.74 4.52
CA PHE A 110 -2.29 -2.41 3.75
C PHE A 110 -2.22 -1.92 2.32
N SER A 111 -1.54 -2.70 1.49
CA SER A 111 -1.28 -2.40 0.08
C SER A 111 -0.94 -3.70 -0.66
N GLY A 112 -1.10 -3.71 -1.98
CA GLY A 112 -0.81 -4.94 -2.72
C GLY A 112 -1.23 -4.87 -4.18
N ASP A 113 -1.74 -5.98 -4.69
CA ASP A 113 -2.09 -6.16 -6.09
C ASP A 113 -3.47 -5.59 -6.46
N GLY A 114 -4.20 -5.04 -5.50
CA GLY A 114 -5.50 -4.41 -5.71
C GLY A 114 -5.81 -3.32 -4.70
N GLU A 115 -7.09 -2.99 -4.57
CA GLU A 115 -7.58 -2.03 -3.59
C GLU A 115 -7.94 -2.75 -2.28
N PRO A 116 -7.19 -2.54 -1.19
CA PRO A 116 -7.36 -3.30 0.05
C PRO A 116 -8.75 -3.13 0.68
N THR A 117 -9.37 -1.95 0.54
CA THR A 117 -10.70 -1.67 1.10
C THR A 117 -11.84 -2.39 0.38
N THR A 118 -11.57 -3.06 -0.74
CA THR A 118 -12.53 -3.96 -1.40
C THR A 118 -12.67 -5.27 -0.66
N TYR A 119 -11.67 -5.67 0.13
CA TYR A 119 -11.71 -6.91 0.90
C TYR A 119 -12.84 -6.86 1.93
N ARG A 120 -13.63 -7.93 1.99
CA ARG A 120 -14.90 -7.88 2.75
C ARG A 120 -14.73 -7.82 4.27
N ASN A 121 -13.64 -8.37 4.81
CA ASN A 121 -13.31 -8.37 6.24
C ASN A 121 -12.14 -7.43 6.54
N PHE A 122 -12.06 -6.29 5.84
CA PHE A 122 -10.93 -5.37 5.94
C PHE A 122 -10.75 -4.84 7.37
N ASP A 123 -11.83 -4.51 8.07
CA ASP A 123 -11.82 -4.07 9.48
C ASP A 123 -11.23 -5.14 10.43
N GLU A 124 -11.57 -6.41 10.23
CA GLU A 124 -11.00 -7.51 11.01
C GLU A 124 -9.50 -7.65 10.77
N ILE A 125 -9.05 -7.55 9.50
CA ILE A 125 -7.62 -7.65 9.16
C ILE A 125 -6.83 -6.49 9.77
N VAL A 126 -7.37 -5.26 9.75
CA VAL A 126 -6.73 -4.11 10.39
C VAL A 126 -6.60 -4.33 11.90
N SER A 127 -7.68 -4.79 12.56
CA SER A 127 -7.68 -5.08 13.99
C SER A 127 -6.66 -6.15 14.38
N ILE A 128 -6.62 -7.25 13.64
CA ILE A 128 -5.68 -8.36 13.86
C ILE A 128 -4.23 -7.89 13.64
N SER A 129 -3.98 -7.10 12.61
CA SER A 129 -2.64 -6.57 12.35
C SER A 129 -2.16 -5.63 13.47
N ALA A 130 -3.07 -4.81 14.02
CA ALA A 130 -2.78 -3.98 15.19
C ALA A 130 -2.43 -4.83 16.42
N GLU A 131 -3.17 -5.91 16.65
CA GLU A 131 -2.91 -6.84 17.76
C GLU A 131 -1.54 -7.53 17.62
N VAL A 132 -1.20 -8.03 16.42
CA VAL A 132 0.11 -8.64 16.16
C VAL A 132 1.22 -7.63 16.44
N ARG A 133 1.11 -6.39 15.94
CA ARG A 133 2.05 -5.31 16.19
C ARG A 133 2.26 -5.05 17.69
N ARG A 134 1.15 -4.92 18.45
CA ARG A 134 1.20 -4.68 19.92
C ARG A 134 1.87 -5.83 20.68
N ARG A 135 1.67 -7.09 20.27
CA ARG A 135 2.36 -8.26 20.89
C ARG A 135 3.88 -8.16 20.81
N HIS A 136 4.40 -7.45 19.81
CA HIS A 136 5.82 -7.16 19.69
C HIS A 136 6.27 -5.87 20.39
N GLY A 137 5.37 -5.16 21.08
CA GLY A 137 5.69 -3.90 21.75
C GLY A 137 6.03 -2.74 20.81
N LEU A 138 5.44 -2.73 19.60
CA LEU A 138 5.76 -1.80 18.52
C LEU A 138 4.67 -0.73 18.32
N ASP A 139 4.24 -0.08 19.40
CA ASP A 139 3.12 0.88 19.36
C ASP A 139 3.41 2.12 18.49
N ASP A 140 4.67 2.49 18.33
CA ASP A 140 5.15 3.58 17.47
C ASP A 140 5.24 3.20 15.99
N VAL A 141 5.19 1.92 15.64
CA VAL A 141 5.13 1.49 14.25
C VAL A 141 3.74 1.79 13.68
N LYS A 142 3.68 2.50 12.56
CA LYS A 142 2.42 2.93 11.96
C LYS A 142 1.66 1.80 11.27
N LEU A 143 0.35 1.89 11.29
CA LEU A 143 -0.52 1.13 10.38
C LEU A 143 -0.92 2.03 9.21
N VAL A 144 -0.48 1.73 8.00
CA VAL A 144 -0.69 2.59 6.84
C VAL A 144 -1.70 1.97 5.89
N LEU A 145 -2.75 2.70 5.54
CA LEU A 145 -3.67 2.30 4.47
C LEU A 145 -3.30 3.04 3.19
N ILE A 146 -2.86 2.32 2.16
CA ILE A 146 -2.66 2.86 0.81
C ILE A 146 -3.88 2.49 -0.04
N THR A 147 -4.67 3.49 -0.47
CA THR A 147 -6.00 3.27 -1.03
C THR A 147 -6.36 4.25 -2.12
N ASN A 148 -7.26 3.86 -3.00
CA ASN A 148 -7.90 4.74 -3.95
C ASN A 148 -9.15 5.45 -3.39
N ALA A 149 -9.44 5.30 -2.09
CA ALA A 149 -10.54 5.90 -1.34
C ALA A 149 -11.96 5.56 -1.85
N SER A 150 -12.10 4.69 -2.82
CA SER A 150 -13.41 4.42 -3.46
C SER A 150 -14.45 3.79 -2.54
N MET A 151 -14.01 3.13 -1.45
CA MET A 151 -14.87 2.37 -0.54
C MET A 151 -15.10 3.01 0.83
N PHE A 152 -14.65 4.24 1.07
CA PHE A 152 -14.76 4.91 2.38
C PHE A 152 -16.19 5.08 2.87
N HIS A 153 -17.17 5.15 1.96
CA HIS A 153 -18.59 5.19 2.29
C HIS A 153 -19.12 3.87 2.93
N ARG A 154 -18.39 2.75 2.80
CA ARG A 154 -18.83 1.46 3.34
C ARG A 154 -18.61 1.38 4.84
N GLN A 155 -19.59 0.88 5.60
CA GLN A 155 -19.55 0.82 7.06
C GLN A 155 -18.32 0.08 7.61
N ARG A 156 -17.96 -1.09 7.03
CA ARG A 156 -16.77 -1.85 7.44
C ARG A 156 -15.47 -1.08 7.20
N VAL A 157 -15.39 -0.30 6.10
CA VAL A 157 -14.22 0.54 5.85
C VAL A 157 -14.16 1.67 6.88
N ARG A 158 -15.31 2.29 7.21
CA ARG A 158 -15.36 3.31 8.28
C ARG A 158 -14.87 2.77 9.61
N ARG A 159 -15.30 1.55 10.01
CA ARG A 159 -14.78 0.89 11.21
C ARG A 159 -13.26 0.66 11.14
N ALA A 160 -12.74 0.24 9.98
CA ALA A 160 -11.30 0.10 9.79
C ALA A 160 -10.55 1.43 9.94
N LEU A 161 -11.11 2.53 9.42
CA LEU A 161 -10.53 3.87 9.61
C LEU A 161 -10.54 4.30 11.08
N GLU A 162 -11.60 3.99 11.83
CA GLU A 162 -11.68 4.24 13.28
C GLU A 162 -10.62 3.44 14.05
N ILE A 163 -10.37 2.18 13.66
CA ILE A 163 -9.29 1.37 14.24
C ILE A 163 -7.92 2.00 13.92
N LEU A 164 -7.70 2.42 12.68
CA LEU A 164 -6.45 3.10 12.30
C LEU A 164 -6.24 4.38 13.12
N ASP A 165 -7.29 5.17 13.35
CA ASP A 165 -7.21 6.38 14.20
C ASP A 165 -6.76 6.07 15.63
N ALA A 166 -7.22 4.94 16.19
CA ALA A 166 -6.86 4.50 17.54
C ALA A 166 -5.47 3.86 17.63
N GLU A 167 -4.93 3.39 16.52
CA GLU A 167 -3.74 2.52 16.45
C GLU A 167 -2.55 3.16 15.72
N ASN A 168 -2.30 4.46 15.90
CA ASN A 168 -1.23 5.20 15.23
C ASN A 168 -1.26 5.03 13.71
N GLY A 169 -2.46 5.07 13.12
CA GLY A 169 -2.63 4.83 11.69
C GLY A 169 -2.47 6.07 10.83
N GLU A 170 -2.13 5.85 9.56
CA GLU A 170 -2.13 6.86 8.51
C GLU A 170 -2.92 6.37 7.29
N ILE A 171 -3.59 7.30 6.62
CA ILE A 171 -4.30 7.03 5.37
C ILE A 171 -3.57 7.76 4.25
N TRP A 172 -3.10 7.00 3.26
CA TRP A 172 -2.46 7.52 2.06
C TRP A 172 -3.39 7.27 0.87
N ALA A 173 -4.15 8.31 0.54
CA ALA A 173 -5.21 8.21 -0.45
C ALA A 173 -4.73 8.73 -1.81
N LYS A 174 -5.00 7.95 -2.86
CA LYS A 174 -4.65 8.30 -4.24
C LYS A 174 -5.64 9.32 -4.80
N LEU A 175 -5.10 10.43 -5.32
CA LEU A 175 -5.84 11.40 -6.13
C LEU A 175 -4.90 11.87 -7.25
N ASP A 176 -5.10 11.37 -8.46
CA ASP A 176 -4.19 11.57 -9.59
C ASP A 176 -4.81 12.44 -10.70
N ALA A 177 -5.95 13.07 -10.41
CA ALA A 177 -6.65 13.92 -11.36
C ALA A 177 -7.39 15.07 -10.65
N GLY A 178 -7.44 16.25 -11.27
CA GLY A 178 -8.23 17.39 -10.86
C GLY A 178 -9.56 17.51 -11.60
N THR A 179 -9.66 16.94 -12.83
CA THR A 179 -10.87 16.98 -13.65
C THR A 179 -11.45 15.58 -13.86
N GLU A 180 -12.78 15.50 -14.06
CA GLU A 180 -13.45 14.23 -14.37
C GLU A 180 -13.00 13.62 -15.70
N SER A 181 -12.71 14.45 -16.69
CA SER A 181 -12.23 14.01 -18.00
C SER A 181 -10.86 13.33 -17.90
N TYR A 182 -9.94 13.94 -17.17
CA TYR A 182 -8.62 13.38 -16.95
C TYR A 182 -8.67 12.14 -16.06
N TYR A 183 -9.51 12.18 -15.01
CA TYR A 183 -9.76 11.00 -14.16
C TYR A 183 -10.20 9.78 -14.97
N LYS A 184 -11.19 9.94 -15.86
CA LYS A 184 -11.63 8.85 -16.75
C LYS A 184 -10.51 8.34 -17.66
N ARG A 185 -9.65 9.24 -18.13
CA ARG A 185 -8.53 8.89 -19.03
C ARG A 185 -7.47 8.05 -18.31
N ILE A 186 -7.08 8.42 -17.07
CA ILE A 186 -5.93 7.79 -16.40
C ILE A 186 -6.32 6.68 -15.42
N ILE A 187 -7.50 6.76 -14.81
CA ILE A 187 -7.95 5.79 -13.79
C ILE A 187 -8.76 4.65 -14.39
N ARG A 188 -9.50 4.90 -15.46
CA ARG A 188 -10.28 3.90 -16.20
C ARG A 188 -11.21 3.07 -15.30
N THR A 189 -12.11 3.75 -14.58
CA THR A 189 -13.08 3.12 -13.67
C THR A 189 -14.49 3.61 -13.95
N VAL A 190 -15.46 2.82 -13.55
CA VAL A 190 -16.89 3.19 -13.57
C VAL A 190 -17.32 3.99 -12.33
N ILE A 191 -16.44 4.12 -11.35
CA ILE A 191 -16.72 4.86 -10.11
C ILE A 191 -16.66 6.36 -10.43
N PRO A 192 -17.72 7.15 -10.15
CA PRO A 192 -17.72 8.57 -10.43
C PRO A 192 -16.60 9.31 -9.67
N PHE A 193 -15.93 10.23 -10.34
CA PHE A 193 -14.87 11.06 -9.73
C PHE A 193 -15.39 11.82 -8.50
N ARG A 194 -16.61 12.37 -8.58
CA ARG A 194 -17.26 13.05 -7.46
C ARG A 194 -17.32 12.19 -6.20
N ARG A 195 -17.57 10.86 -6.34
CA ARG A 195 -17.58 9.96 -5.18
C ARG A 195 -16.22 9.87 -4.50
N ILE A 196 -15.13 9.89 -5.28
CA ILE A 196 -13.78 9.88 -4.71
C ILE A 196 -13.55 11.17 -3.92
N LEU A 197 -13.90 12.33 -4.49
CA LEU A 197 -13.76 13.61 -3.82
C LEU A 197 -14.60 13.69 -2.54
N ASP A 198 -15.85 13.26 -2.58
CA ASP A 198 -16.73 13.23 -1.40
C ASP A 198 -16.17 12.30 -0.30
N ASN A 199 -15.71 11.10 -0.67
CA ASN A 199 -15.10 10.17 0.28
C ASN A 199 -13.82 10.76 0.92
N LEU A 200 -12.98 11.42 0.14
CA LEU A 200 -11.76 12.08 0.65
C LEU A 200 -12.12 13.23 1.59
N ALA A 201 -13.05 14.09 1.18
CA ALA A 201 -13.52 15.22 1.99
C ALA A 201 -14.13 14.76 3.31
N ASP A 202 -14.96 13.70 3.29
CA ASP A 202 -15.56 13.15 4.50
C ASP A 202 -14.51 12.55 5.43
N ALA A 203 -13.53 11.82 4.88
CA ALA A 203 -12.43 11.28 5.68
C ALA A 203 -11.58 12.40 6.30
N ALA A 204 -11.26 13.44 5.51
CA ALA A 204 -10.43 14.57 5.94
C ALA A 204 -11.09 15.46 7.02
N ARG A 205 -12.43 15.48 7.10
CA ARG A 205 -13.13 16.15 8.21
C ARG A 205 -12.95 15.44 9.55
N ALA A 206 -12.77 14.12 9.52
CA ALA A 206 -12.64 13.31 10.73
C ALA A 206 -11.18 13.13 11.18
N ARG A 207 -10.22 13.12 10.25
CA ARG A 207 -8.80 12.83 10.50
C ARG A 207 -7.88 13.41 9.43
N PRO A 208 -6.60 13.66 9.72
CA PRO A 208 -5.63 13.96 8.69
C PRO A 208 -5.49 12.79 7.70
N ILE A 209 -5.40 13.10 6.41
CA ILE A 209 -5.09 12.14 5.35
C ILE A 209 -3.94 12.66 4.49
N VAL A 210 -3.13 11.76 3.96
CA VAL A 210 -2.07 12.10 2.99
C VAL A 210 -2.60 11.86 1.59
N ILE A 211 -2.62 12.89 0.77
CA ILE A 211 -2.94 12.75 -0.65
C ILE A 211 -1.67 12.36 -1.41
N GLN A 212 -1.74 11.24 -2.13
CA GLN A 212 -0.68 10.78 -3.02
C GLN A 212 -1.11 10.98 -4.47
N SER A 213 -0.30 11.71 -5.22
CA SER A 213 -0.58 12.04 -6.61
C SER A 213 0.59 11.66 -7.50
N LEU A 214 0.27 11.17 -8.69
CA LEU A 214 1.23 10.89 -9.74
C LEU A 214 0.99 11.82 -10.92
N PHE A 215 1.87 12.81 -11.08
CA PHE A 215 1.91 13.65 -12.27
C PHE A 215 2.83 13.01 -13.31
N MET A 216 2.27 12.71 -14.49
CA MET A 216 2.99 11.99 -15.54
C MET A 216 2.63 12.51 -16.93
N ARG A 217 3.49 12.23 -17.90
CA ARG A 217 3.14 12.36 -19.31
C ARG A 217 2.43 11.08 -19.76
N VAL A 218 1.26 11.23 -20.37
CA VAL A 218 0.54 10.12 -21.00
C VAL A 218 0.79 10.19 -22.48
N GLU A 219 1.38 9.15 -23.07
CA GLU A 219 1.78 9.12 -24.50
C GLU A 219 2.68 10.32 -24.89
N GLY A 220 3.58 10.71 -23.97
CA GLY A 220 4.48 11.84 -24.17
C GLY A 220 3.87 13.23 -23.92
N VAL A 221 2.55 13.33 -23.68
CA VAL A 221 1.83 14.59 -23.49
C VAL A 221 1.65 14.89 -22.01
N ALA A 222 2.02 16.10 -21.58
CA ALA A 222 1.79 16.57 -20.21
C ALA A 222 0.28 16.76 -19.94
N PRO A 223 -0.15 16.76 -18.66
CA PRO A 223 -1.52 17.11 -18.30
C PRO A 223 -1.89 18.49 -18.88
N PRO A 224 -3.13 18.68 -19.40
CA PRO A 224 -3.61 19.99 -19.86
C PRO A 224 -3.55 21.05 -18.75
N LEU A 225 -3.47 22.32 -19.12
CA LEU A 225 -3.46 23.42 -18.12
C LEU A 225 -4.72 23.40 -17.26
N GLU A 226 -5.89 23.16 -17.85
CA GLU A 226 -7.15 23.01 -17.12
C GLU A 226 -7.08 21.94 -16.03
N GLU A 227 -6.39 20.83 -16.30
CA GLU A 227 -6.16 19.75 -15.34
C GLU A 227 -5.23 20.20 -14.21
N GLN A 228 -4.17 20.94 -14.57
CA GLN A 228 -3.20 21.44 -13.58
C GLN A 228 -3.83 22.51 -12.67
N ASP A 229 -4.69 23.36 -13.22
CA ASP A 229 -5.38 24.43 -12.47
C ASP A 229 -6.51 23.87 -11.58
N ALA A 230 -7.14 22.74 -11.99
CA ALA A 230 -8.23 22.11 -11.24
C ALA A 230 -7.72 21.23 -10.08
N TYR A 231 -6.47 20.76 -10.18
CA TYR A 231 -5.85 19.94 -9.14
C TYR A 231 -5.37 20.79 -7.98
#